data_2e3464efaee1736844c38777ec2c8e9a
#
_entry.id   2e3464efaee1736844c38777ec2c8e9a
#
_cell.length_a   1.000
_cell.length_b   1.000
_cell.length_c   1.000
_cell.angle_alpha   90.00
_cell.angle_beta   90.00
_cell.angle_gamma   90.00
#
_symmetry.space_group_name_H-M   'P 1'
#
loop_
_entity.id
_entity.type
_entity.pdbx_description
1 polymer ?
#
loop_
_entity_poly.entity_id
_entity_poly.type
_entity_poly.pdbx_seq_one_letter_code
_entity_poly.pdbx_strand_id
1 'polypeptide(L)'
;MTILSPETRDMLHALTWYMAARKTALRAALSFRIPLTTLTHTDMRVQYSAYFQNLLSATELMRESAPLPPKSFETELYARFVFPGFQDGELNYEYIKYLRNAIVHRGYDITSACHVVGNFPMLIAEPSFQNNATNPAKIRTFAAFDKYVLNIIAKCESVIGGVIVDTLNNAGVFQATIDPQAAIADTRIAVHHSHVMPDWAKAMAAASELKPEWFVDMNNSMKDRLREALAPCDTLNLV
;
A
#
# COMPACT_ATOMS: atom_id res chain seq x y z
N MET A 1 10.19 -23.37 14.85
CA MET A 1 10.31 -21.93 14.58
C MET A 1 10.24 -21.76 13.08
N THR A 2 9.29 -21.01 12.55
CA THR A 2 9.10 -20.85 11.11
C THR A 2 10.16 -19.88 10.58
N ILE A 3 10.79 -20.22 9.44
CA ILE A 3 11.80 -19.39 8.79
C ILE A 3 11.15 -18.68 7.61
N LEU A 4 11.38 -17.37 7.47
CA LEU A 4 10.94 -16.57 6.33
C LEU A 4 11.72 -16.97 5.07
N SER A 5 11.00 -17.31 4.00
CA SER A 5 11.63 -17.50 2.69
C SER A 5 12.12 -16.16 2.11
N PRO A 6 13.07 -16.18 1.16
CA PRO A 6 13.50 -14.98 0.45
C PRO A 6 12.33 -14.22 -0.20
N GLU A 7 11.41 -14.94 -0.86
CA GLU A 7 10.25 -14.37 -1.53
C GLU A 7 9.32 -13.67 -0.53
N THR A 8 9.14 -14.24 0.68
CA THR A 8 8.37 -13.60 1.73
C THR A 8 9.05 -12.31 2.20
N ARG A 9 10.36 -12.31 2.36
CA ARG A 9 11.12 -11.09 2.73
C ARG A 9 10.96 -9.99 1.69
N ASP A 10 11.10 -10.32 0.40
CA ASP A 10 10.93 -9.37 -0.70
C ASP A 10 9.51 -8.80 -0.73
N MET A 11 8.49 -9.65 -0.52
CA MET A 11 7.11 -9.20 -0.37
C MET A 11 6.95 -8.21 0.80
N LEU A 12 7.53 -8.48 1.97
CA LEU A 12 7.43 -7.58 3.13
C LEU A 12 8.14 -6.25 2.88
N HIS A 13 9.28 -6.25 2.18
CA HIS A 13 9.96 -5.02 1.77
C HIS A 13 9.10 -4.18 0.81
N ALA A 14 8.54 -4.80 -0.23
CA ALA A 14 7.66 -4.13 -1.19
C ALA A 14 6.40 -3.58 -0.50
N LEU A 15 5.78 -4.37 0.38
CA LEU A 15 4.60 -3.96 1.17
C LEU A 15 4.91 -2.76 2.08
N THR A 16 6.05 -2.80 2.77
CA THR A 16 6.52 -1.68 3.61
C THR A 16 6.70 -0.41 2.77
N TRP A 17 7.29 -0.54 1.59
CA TRP A 17 7.47 0.57 0.66
C TRP A 17 6.14 1.18 0.24
N TYR A 18 5.21 0.38 -0.27
CA TYR A 18 3.91 0.87 -0.74
C TYR A 18 3.13 1.54 0.39
N MET A 19 3.08 0.93 1.57
CA MET A 19 2.31 1.47 2.68
C MET A 19 2.94 2.73 3.29
N ALA A 20 4.27 2.86 3.28
CA ALA A 20 4.95 4.09 3.69
C ALA A 20 4.77 5.21 2.64
N ALA A 21 4.90 4.89 1.34
CA ALA A 21 4.68 5.85 0.25
C ALA A 21 3.23 6.37 0.23
N ARG A 22 2.24 5.51 0.49
CA ARG A 22 0.84 5.89 0.69
C ARG A 22 0.69 6.98 1.77
N LYS A 23 1.28 6.78 2.95
CA LYS A 23 1.23 7.77 4.05
C LYS A 23 1.88 9.09 3.65
N THR A 24 3.03 9.05 2.99
CA THR A 24 3.74 10.23 2.53
C THR A 24 2.88 11.02 1.53
N ALA A 25 2.30 10.34 0.56
CA ALA A 25 1.41 10.95 -0.42
C ALA A 25 0.17 11.57 0.24
N LEU A 26 -0.46 10.86 1.20
CA LEU A 26 -1.63 11.39 1.89
C LEU A 26 -1.31 12.62 2.73
N ARG A 27 -0.21 12.62 3.50
CA ARG A 27 0.22 13.81 4.25
C ARG A 27 0.43 15.01 3.33
N ALA A 28 1.08 14.81 2.20
CA ALA A 28 1.27 15.86 1.20
C ALA A 28 -0.08 16.32 0.60
N ALA A 29 -0.96 15.39 0.22
CA ALA A 29 -2.28 15.70 -0.33
C ALA A 29 -3.13 16.54 0.65
N LEU A 30 -3.10 16.22 1.94
CA LEU A 30 -3.87 16.93 2.98
C LEU A 30 -3.25 18.27 3.41
N SER A 31 -2.06 18.61 2.94
CA SER A 31 -1.42 19.91 3.25
C SER A 31 -1.88 21.07 2.37
N PHE A 32 -2.50 20.79 1.21
CA PHE A 32 -2.93 21.83 0.28
C PHE A 32 -4.07 22.69 0.84
N ARG A 33 -4.02 24.00 0.53
CA ARG A 33 -5.00 24.99 0.97
C ARG A 33 -5.35 25.91 -0.19
N ILE A 34 -6.57 26.43 -0.18
CA ILE A 34 -7.05 27.43 -1.14
C ILE A 34 -6.56 28.81 -0.74
N PRO A 35 -6.16 29.67 -1.71
CA PRO A 35 -6.22 29.50 -3.16
C PRO A 35 -5.11 28.61 -3.71
N LEU A 36 -5.44 27.79 -4.72
CA LEU A 36 -4.49 26.94 -5.44
C LEU A 36 -4.02 27.66 -6.70
N THR A 37 -2.72 27.60 -6.97
CA THR A 37 -2.16 27.92 -8.29
C THR A 37 -2.31 26.70 -9.21
N THR A 38 -2.11 26.85 -10.52
CA THR A 38 -2.11 25.72 -11.46
C THR A 38 -1.10 24.65 -11.06
N LEU A 39 0.10 25.05 -10.60
CA LEU A 39 1.14 24.14 -10.16
C LEU A 39 0.71 23.37 -8.91
N THR A 40 0.26 24.07 -7.87
CA THR A 40 -0.18 23.42 -6.61
C THR A 40 -1.41 22.53 -6.81
N HIS A 41 -2.29 22.87 -7.76
CA HIS A 41 -3.41 22.01 -8.15
C HIS A 41 -2.90 20.70 -8.79
N THR A 42 -1.91 20.79 -9.69
CA THR A 42 -1.26 19.63 -10.30
C THR A 42 -0.58 18.76 -9.24
N ASP A 43 0.17 19.38 -8.31
CA ASP A 43 0.83 18.66 -7.21
C ASP A 43 -0.19 17.94 -6.33
N MET A 44 -1.29 18.60 -5.97
CA MET A 44 -2.38 17.98 -5.21
C MET A 44 -2.94 16.75 -5.93
N ARG A 45 -3.21 16.85 -7.23
CA ARG A 45 -3.65 15.72 -8.06
C ARG A 45 -2.65 14.56 -8.05
N VAL A 46 -1.36 14.85 -8.17
CA VAL A 46 -0.28 13.84 -8.12
C VAL A 46 -0.28 13.12 -6.77
N GLN A 47 -0.43 13.84 -5.65
CA GLN A 47 -0.39 13.25 -4.32
C GLN A 47 -1.60 12.35 -4.04
N TYR A 48 -2.82 12.77 -4.39
CA TYR A 48 -4.00 11.91 -4.28
C TYR A 48 -3.89 10.67 -5.19
N SER A 49 -3.37 10.84 -6.40
CA SER A 49 -3.14 9.73 -7.33
C SER A 49 -2.12 8.73 -6.77
N ALA A 50 -1.01 9.22 -6.21
CA ALA A 50 0.02 8.41 -5.58
C ALA A 50 -0.51 7.65 -4.35
N TYR A 51 -1.41 8.26 -3.57
CA TYR A 51 -2.07 7.59 -2.45
C TYR A 51 -2.82 6.32 -2.93
N PHE A 52 -3.76 6.47 -3.88
CA PHE A 52 -4.53 5.33 -4.37
C PHE A 52 -3.67 4.29 -5.09
N GLN A 53 -2.67 4.73 -5.85
CA GLN A 53 -1.75 3.81 -6.53
C GLN A 53 -1.00 2.94 -5.53
N ASN A 54 -0.39 3.52 -4.51
CA ASN A 54 0.38 2.77 -3.52
C ASN A 54 -0.52 1.87 -2.66
N LEU A 55 -1.70 2.35 -2.26
CA LEU A 55 -2.68 1.55 -1.52
C LEU A 55 -3.08 0.30 -2.30
N LEU A 56 -3.44 0.46 -3.58
CA LEU A 56 -3.86 -0.67 -4.41
C LEU A 56 -2.69 -1.61 -4.74
N SER A 57 -1.48 -1.08 -4.99
CA SER A 57 -0.30 -1.94 -5.18
C SER A 57 -0.02 -2.82 -3.96
N ALA A 58 -0.21 -2.29 -2.74
CA ALA A 58 -0.09 -3.09 -1.52
C ALA A 58 -1.15 -4.20 -1.44
N THR A 59 -2.41 -3.90 -1.75
CA THR A 59 -3.49 -4.90 -1.71
C THR A 59 -3.37 -5.93 -2.84
N GLU A 60 -2.95 -5.54 -4.03
CA GLU A 60 -2.66 -6.45 -5.16
C GLU A 60 -1.51 -7.39 -4.79
N LEU A 61 -0.44 -6.87 -4.19
CA LEU A 61 0.67 -7.69 -3.70
C LEU A 61 0.19 -8.75 -2.68
N MET A 62 -0.69 -8.39 -1.75
CA MET A 62 -1.25 -9.33 -0.76
C MET A 62 -2.14 -10.40 -1.39
N ARG A 63 -2.80 -10.11 -2.52
CA ARG A 63 -3.65 -11.06 -3.25
C ARG A 63 -2.84 -12.10 -4.04
N GLU A 64 -1.70 -11.69 -4.56
CA GLU A 64 -0.88 -12.49 -5.50
C GLU A 64 0.26 -13.22 -4.80
N SER A 65 0.52 -12.95 -3.53
CA SER A 65 1.68 -13.48 -2.82
C SER A 65 1.55 -14.95 -2.45
N ALA A 66 2.45 -15.77 -2.98
CA ALA A 66 2.54 -17.21 -2.75
C ALA A 66 2.61 -17.68 -1.28
N PRO A 67 3.24 -16.93 -0.35
CA PRO A 67 3.32 -17.37 1.05
C PRO A 67 1.98 -17.29 1.81
N LEU A 68 0.95 -16.65 1.25
CA LEU A 68 -0.35 -16.53 1.89
C LEU A 68 -1.31 -17.61 1.36
N PRO A 69 -2.24 -18.12 2.21
CA PRO A 69 -3.29 -19.01 1.74
C PRO A 69 -4.12 -18.32 0.65
N PRO A 70 -4.42 -19.01 -0.45
CA PRO A 70 -5.19 -18.43 -1.55
C PRO A 70 -6.49 -17.80 -1.07
N LYS A 71 -6.77 -16.57 -1.52
CA LYS A 71 -7.96 -15.77 -1.20
C LYS A 71 -8.17 -15.40 0.28
N SER A 72 -7.27 -15.76 1.18
CA SER A 72 -7.43 -15.42 2.61
C SER A 72 -7.53 -13.93 2.84
N PHE A 73 -6.65 -13.15 2.22
CA PHE A 73 -6.67 -11.69 2.29
C PHE A 73 -7.95 -11.08 1.69
N GLU A 74 -8.37 -11.52 0.50
CA GLU A 74 -9.59 -10.99 -0.14
C GLU A 74 -10.84 -11.27 0.69
N THR A 75 -10.97 -12.49 1.20
CA THR A 75 -12.12 -12.89 2.02
C THR A 75 -12.23 -12.00 3.25
N GLU A 76 -11.13 -11.78 3.96
CA GLU A 76 -11.10 -10.94 5.15
C GLU A 76 -11.32 -9.45 4.79
N LEU A 77 -10.72 -8.98 3.69
CA LEU A 77 -10.92 -7.61 3.21
C LEU A 77 -12.39 -7.35 2.89
N TYR A 78 -13.04 -8.19 2.10
CA TYR A 78 -14.43 -7.99 1.72
C TYR A 78 -15.38 -8.10 2.91
N ALA A 79 -15.11 -9.00 3.86
CA ALA A 79 -15.89 -9.11 5.08
C ALA A 79 -15.87 -7.83 5.94
N ARG A 80 -14.73 -7.10 5.95
CA ARG A 80 -14.53 -5.90 6.79
C ARG A 80 -14.71 -4.58 6.06
N PHE A 81 -14.65 -4.57 4.72
CA PHE A 81 -14.76 -3.35 3.93
C PHE A 81 -16.22 -2.97 3.64
N VAL A 82 -17.05 -3.05 4.68
CA VAL A 82 -18.49 -2.73 4.67
C VAL A 82 -18.76 -1.45 5.45
N PHE A 83 -19.74 -0.65 4.99
CA PHE A 83 -20.04 0.66 5.57
C PHE A 83 -21.56 0.86 5.63
N PRO A 84 -22.09 1.76 6.49
CA PRO A 84 -23.51 2.04 6.54
C PRO A 84 -24.09 2.39 5.15
N GLY A 85 -25.10 1.64 4.73
CA GLY A 85 -25.69 1.75 3.40
C GLY A 85 -24.93 1.03 2.28
N PHE A 86 -23.73 0.50 2.53
CA PHE A 86 -22.84 -0.17 1.56
C PHE A 86 -22.34 -1.48 2.14
N GLN A 87 -23.20 -2.49 2.17
CA GLN A 87 -22.94 -3.76 2.86
C GLN A 87 -22.16 -4.79 2.03
N ASP A 88 -21.85 -4.51 0.76
CA ASP A 88 -21.06 -5.36 -0.12
C ASP A 88 -19.61 -4.85 -0.18
N GLY A 89 -18.73 -5.50 0.59
CA GLY A 89 -17.33 -5.11 0.67
C GLY A 89 -16.55 -5.36 -0.61
N GLU A 90 -16.94 -6.34 -1.43
CA GLU A 90 -16.36 -6.55 -2.75
C GLU A 90 -16.65 -5.38 -3.67
N LEU A 91 -17.93 -4.95 -3.75
CA LEU A 91 -18.31 -3.80 -4.59
C LEU A 91 -17.63 -2.50 -4.12
N ASN A 92 -17.53 -2.28 -2.81
CA ASN A 92 -16.84 -1.13 -2.24
C ASN A 92 -15.36 -1.13 -2.62
N TYR A 93 -14.69 -2.29 -2.52
CA TYR A 93 -13.28 -2.42 -2.92
C TYR A 93 -13.09 -2.25 -4.44
N GLU A 94 -13.98 -2.81 -5.25
CA GLU A 94 -13.95 -2.62 -6.70
C GLU A 94 -14.11 -1.13 -7.07
N TYR A 95 -14.93 -0.34 -6.35
CA TYR A 95 -14.98 1.10 -6.56
C TYR A 95 -13.60 1.76 -6.45
N ILE A 96 -12.83 1.46 -5.38
CA ILE A 96 -11.47 2.01 -5.19
C ILE A 96 -10.54 1.59 -6.33
N LYS A 97 -10.62 0.34 -6.75
CA LYS A 97 -9.81 -0.20 -7.84
C LYS A 97 -10.13 0.50 -9.17
N TYR A 98 -11.41 0.72 -9.48
CA TYR A 98 -11.81 1.46 -10.69
C TYR A 98 -11.48 2.95 -10.60
N LEU A 99 -11.55 3.57 -9.44
CA LEU A 99 -11.06 4.94 -9.20
C LEU A 99 -9.56 5.04 -9.54
N ARG A 100 -8.72 4.15 -9.00
CA ARG A 100 -7.29 4.12 -9.33
C ARG A 100 -7.05 3.90 -10.82
N ASN A 101 -7.77 2.96 -11.42
CA ASN A 101 -7.64 2.67 -12.84
C ASN A 101 -8.06 3.87 -13.72
N ALA A 102 -9.10 4.61 -13.32
CA ALA A 102 -9.49 5.85 -13.99
C ALA A 102 -8.41 6.92 -13.91
N ILE A 103 -7.81 7.10 -12.73
CA ILE A 103 -6.71 8.05 -12.51
C ILE A 103 -5.50 7.68 -13.38
N VAL A 104 -5.03 6.41 -13.29
CA VAL A 104 -3.76 5.98 -13.88
C VAL A 104 -3.87 5.79 -15.40
N HIS A 105 -4.96 5.18 -15.87
CA HIS A 105 -5.06 4.74 -17.27
C HIS A 105 -5.97 5.62 -18.14
N ARG A 106 -6.86 6.43 -17.54
CA ARG A 106 -7.82 7.27 -18.29
C ARG A 106 -7.61 8.76 -18.05
N GLY A 107 -6.61 9.14 -17.24
CA GLY A 107 -6.30 10.53 -16.95
C GLY A 107 -7.38 11.25 -16.13
N TYR A 108 -8.24 10.50 -15.41
CA TYR A 108 -9.27 11.08 -14.56
C TYR A 108 -8.65 12.04 -13.54
N ASP A 109 -9.21 13.25 -13.47
CA ASP A 109 -8.76 14.27 -12.54
C ASP A 109 -9.61 14.21 -11.25
N ILE A 110 -9.07 13.54 -10.23
CA ILE A 110 -9.71 13.41 -8.93
C ILE A 110 -9.91 14.75 -8.21
N THR A 111 -9.24 15.80 -8.67
CA THR A 111 -9.29 17.15 -8.09
C THR A 111 -10.21 18.11 -8.86
N SER A 112 -10.92 17.61 -9.88
CA SER A 112 -11.76 18.41 -10.78
C SER A 112 -12.95 19.08 -10.10
N ALA A 113 -13.43 18.54 -8.96
CA ALA A 113 -14.57 19.08 -8.24
C ALA A 113 -14.31 19.05 -6.72
N CYS A 114 -14.57 20.17 -6.04
CA CYS A 114 -14.44 20.24 -4.59
C CYS A 114 -15.49 21.19 -3.97
N HIS A 115 -15.77 20.97 -2.68
CA HIS A 115 -16.35 21.97 -1.79
C HIS A 115 -15.21 22.59 -0.98
N VAL A 116 -15.33 23.87 -0.65
CA VAL A 116 -14.36 24.55 0.21
C VAL A 116 -14.89 24.57 1.64
N VAL A 117 -14.13 23.99 2.56
CA VAL A 117 -14.43 24.01 4.00
C VAL A 117 -13.31 24.78 4.70
N GLY A 118 -13.60 25.99 5.16
CA GLY A 118 -12.55 26.91 5.58
C GLY A 118 -11.63 27.26 4.40
N ASN A 119 -10.39 26.82 4.44
CA ASN A 119 -9.43 26.92 3.33
C ASN A 119 -9.02 25.54 2.77
N PHE A 120 -9.69 24.46 3.17
CA PHE A 120 -9.39 23.10 2.73
C PHE A 120 -10.26 22.70 1.53
N PRO A 121 -9.66 22.18 0.43
CA PRO A 121 -10.40 21.66 -0.72
C PRO A 121 -10.93 20.26 -0.43
N MET A 122 -12.20 20.14 -0.04
CA MET A 122 -12.87 18.86 0.17
C MET A 122 -13.30 18.28 -1.18
N LEU A 123 -12.51 17.38 -1.74
CA LEU A 123 -12.73 16.80 -3.06
C LEU A 123 -14.01 15.95 -3.10
N ILE A 124 -14.80 16.11 -4.18
CA ILE A 124 -16.00 15.34 -4.42
C ILE A 124 -15.63 14.06 -5.18
N ALA A 125 -16.08 12.92 -4.67
CA ALA A 125 -15.87 11.63 -5.31
C ALA A 125 -16.72 11.46 -6.56
N GLU A 126 -16.19 10.81 -7.59
CA GLU A 126 -17.00 10.36 -8.73
C GLU A 126 -18.10 9.42 -8.23
N PRO A 127 -19.37 9.67 -8.55
CA PRO A 127 -20.48 8.90 -7.98
C PRO A 127 -20.42 7.40 -8.28
N SER A 128 -19.88 7.02 -9.44
CA SER A 128 -19.75 5.61 -9.80
C SER A 128 -18.74 5.39 -10.92
N PHE A 129 -18.19 4.18 -10.98
CA PHE A 129 -17.43 3.68 -12.12
C PHE A 129 -18.07 2.44 -12.71
N GLN A 130 -17.83 2.20 -13.99
CA GLN A 130 -18.24 0.97 -14.68
C GLN A 130 -17.01 0.15 -15.07
N ASN A 131 -17.18 -1.18 -15.08
CA ASN A 131 -16.17 -2.05 -15.65
C ASN A 131 -16.10 -1.90 -17.17
N ASN A 132 -15.00 -2.39 -17.79
CA ASN A 132 -14.76 -2.31 -19.23
C ASN A 132 -15.41 -3.47 -20.02
N ALA A 133 -16.52 -4.05 -19.53
CA ALA A 133 -17.16 -5.16 -20.21
C ALA A 133 -17.77 -4.68 -21.54
N THR A 134 -17.42 -5.35 -22.63
CA THR A 134 -18.00 -5.11 -23.96
C THR A 134 -19.42 -5.69 -24.10
N ASN A 135 -19.75 -6.72 -23.31
CA ASN A 135 -21.08 -7.30 -23.27
C ASN A 135 -21.94 -6.52 -22.28
N PRO A 136 -23.08 -5.91 -22.71
CA PRO A 136 -23.97 -5.13 -21.84
C PRO A 136 -24.46 -5.91 -20.60
N ALA A 137 -24.72 -7.21 -20.71
CA ALA A 137 -25.14 -8.05 -19.60
C ALA A 137 -24.07 -8.27 -18.52
N LYS A 138 -22.81 -7.94 -18.82
CA LYS A 138 -21.66 -8.04 -17.90
C LYS A 138 -21.20 -6.67 -17.38
N ILE A 139 -21.85 -5.59 -17.77
CA ILE A 139 -21.56 -4.27 -17.23
C ILE A 139 -21.97 -4.25 -15.76
N ARG A 140 -20.98 -3.94 -14.91
CA ARG A 140 -21.19 -3.71 -13.48
C ARG A 140 -20.88 -2.27 -13.16
N THR A 141 -21.71 -1.66 -12.33
CA THR A 141 -21.52 -0.29 -11.81
C THR A 141 -21.12 -0.38 -10.34
N PHE A 142 -20.07 0.31 -9.98
CA PHE A 142 -19.53 0.38 -8.62
C PHE A 142 -19.78 1.80 -8.11
N ALA A 143 -20.65 1.93 -7.11
CA ALA A 143 -21.02 3.21 -6.53
C ALA A 143 -20.01 3.67 -5.48
N ALA A 144 -19.77 4.97 -5.39
CA ALA A 144 -19.01 5.56 -4.31
C ALA A 144 -19.71 5.34 -2.98
N PHE A 145 -19.01 4.83 -1.98
CA PHE A 145 -19.55 4.61 -0.64
C PHE A 145 -19.40 5.83 0.28
N ASP A 146 -18.99 6.95 -0.26
CA ASP A 146 -19.08 8.28 0.34
C ASP A 146 -19.03 9.37 -0.74
N LYS A 147 -19.59 10.54 -0.43
CA LYS A 147 -19.60 11.72 -1.31
C LYS A 147 -18.22 12.36 -1.45
N TYR A 148 -17.40 12.27 -0.43
CA TYR A 148 -16.11 12.93 -0.37
C TYR A 148 -14.94 11.95 -0.43
N VAL A 149 -13.94 12.28 -1.24
CA VAL A 149 -12.71 11.50 -1.37
C VAL A 149 -12.01 11.30 -0.02
N LEU A 150 -12.00 12.33 0.84
CA LEU A 150 -11.39 12.26 2.17
C LEU A 150 -12.06 11.18 3.05
N ASN A 151 -13.39 11.09 3.03
CA ASN A 151 -14.11 10.09 3.79
C ASN A 151 -13.87 8.68 3.24
N ILE A 152 -13.78 8.54 1.92
CA ILE A 152 -13.39 7.27 1.27
C ILE A 152 -11.98 6.87 1.75
N ILE A 153 -11.03 7.81 1.75
CA ILE A 153 -9.67 7.58 2.27
C ILE A 153 -9.71 7.16 3.74
N ALA A 154 -10.45 7.88 4.59
CA ALA A 154 -10.58 7.55 6.01
C ALA A 154 -11.09 6.11 6.23
N LYS A 155 -12.07 5.67 5.44
CA LYS A 155 -12.57 4.29 5.47
C LYS A 155 -11.53 3.27 4.99
N CYS A 156 -10.76 3.58 3.94
CA CYS A 156 -9.63 2.75 3.51
C CYS A 156 -8.58 2.62 4.62
N GLU A 157 -8.20 3.74 5.24
CA GLU A 157 -7.22 3.79 6.33
C GLU A 157 -7.66 3.00 7.56
N SER A 158 -8.94 3.00 7.89
CA SER A 158 -9.47 2.30 9.08
C SER A 158 -9.52 0.78 8.91
N VAL A 159 -9.49 0.25 7.68
CA VAL A 159 -9.72 -1.18 7.42
C VAL A 159 -8.48 -1.86 6.85
N ILE A 160 -7.91 -1.34 5.75
CA ILE A 160 -6.98 -2.10 4.91
C ILE A 160 -5.71 -2.49 5.66
N GLY A 161 -5.11 -1.55 6.40
CA GLY A 161 -3.91 -1.83 7.18
C GLY A 161 -4.12 -2.93 8.23
N GLY A 162 -5.25 -2.88 8.95
CA GLY A 162 -5.63 -3.90 9.93
C GLY A 162 -5.82 -5.28 9.32
N VAL A 163 -6.49 -5.37 8.15
CA VAL A 163 -6.67 -6.64 7.43
C VAL A 163 -5.32 -7.22 7.00
N ILE A 164 -4.40 -6.41 6.51
CA ILE A 164 -3.04 -6.86 6.16
C ILE A 164 -2.32 -7.41 7.40
N VAL A 165 -2.35 -6.69 8.52
CA VAL A 165 -1.73 -7.14 9.79
C VAL A 165 -2.30 -8.49 10.23
N ASP A 166 -3.62 -8.65 10.24
CA ASP A 166 -4.28 -9.87 10.68
C ASP A 166 -3.96 -11.04 9.74
N THR A 167 -3.96 -10.81 8.43
CA THR A 167 -3.59 -11.84 7.44
C THR A 167 -2.14 -12.30 7.63
N LEU A 168 -1.20 -11.39 7.82
CA LEU A 168 0.21 -11.73 8.07
C LEU A 168 0.42 -12.41 9.43
N ASN A 169 -0.32 -12.03 10.47
CA ASN A 169 -0.31 -12.70 11.76
C ASN A 169 -0.83 -14.14 11.64
N ASN A 170 -1.96 -14.34 10.98
CA ASN A 170 -2.58 -15.65 10.79
C ASN A 170 -1.68 -16.59 9.95
N ALA A 171 -0.90 -16.03 9.02
CA ALA A 171 0.12 -16.76 8.27
C ALA A 171 1.42 -17.00 9.05
N GLY A 172 1.53 -16.53 10.30
CA GLY A 172 2.71 -16.69 11.14
C GLY A 172 3.93 -15.84 10.73
N VAL A 173 3.74 -14.88 9.82
CA VAL A 173 4.85 -14.08 9.24
C VAL A 173 5.54 -13.22 10.29
N PHE A 174 4.80 -12.59 11.19
CA PHE A 174 5.40 -11.76 12.24
C PHE A 174 6.14 -12.58 13.32
N GLN A 175 5.79 -13.85 13.51
CA GLN A 175 6.43 -14.77 14.44
C GLN A 175 7.62 -15.50 13.81
N ALA A 176 7.68 -15.57 12.48
CA ALA A 176 8.76 -16.22 11.76
C ALA A 176 10.09 -15.47 11.97
N THR A 177 11.19 -16.20 11.90
CA THR A 177 12.57 -15.65 11.95
C THR A 177 13.27 -15.87 10.63
N ILE A 178 14.49 -15.41 10.51
CA ILE A 178 15.40 -15.77 9.42
C ILE A 178 16.40 -16.82 9.88
N ASP A 179 16.99 -17.55 8.93
CA ASP A 179 18.22 -18.29 9.17
C ASP A 179 19.41 -17.31 8.97
N PRO A 180 20.12 -16.91 10.05
CA PRO A 180 21.18 -15.93 9.92
C PRO A 180 22.37 -16.44 9.12
N GLN A 181 22.65 -17.77 9.15
CA GLN A 181 23.77 -18.35 8.42
C GLN A 181 23.48 -18.39 6.92
N ALA A 182 22.25 -18.76 6.54
CA ALA A 182 21.80 -18.67 5.14
C ALA A 182 21.84 -17.22 4.65
N ALA A 183 21.37 -16.25 5.46
CA ALA A 183 21.38 -14.83 5.09
C ALA A 183 22.81 -14.28 4.89
N ILE A 184 23.78 -14.72 5.70
CA ILE A 184 25.20 -14.39 5.53
C ILE A 184 25.73 -14.96 4.21
N ALA A 185 25.42 -16.24 3.92
CA ALA A 185 25.83 -16.89 2.69
C ALA A 185 25.26 -16.18 1.45
N ASP A 186 23.96 -15.90 1.44
CA ASP A 186 23.28 -15.17 0.37
C ASP A 186 23.90 -13.77 0.15
N THR A 187 24.20 -13.06 1.24
CA THR A 187 24.83 -11.73 1.17
C THR A 187 26.22 -11.81 0.52
N ARG A 188 27.03 -12.80 0.89
CA ARG A 188 28.35 -13.01 0.29
C ARG A 188 28.26 -13.36 -1.20
N ILE A 189 27.29 -14.20 -1.58
CA ILE A 189 27.02 -14.54 -2.99
C ILE A 189 26.63 -13.28 -3.76
N ALA A 190 25.67 -12.50 -3.23
CA ALA A 190 25.21 -11.26 -3.87
C ALA A 190 26.34 -10.23 -4.05
N VAL A 191 27.20 -10.05 -3.05
CA VAL A 191 28.37 -9.17 -3.15
C VAL A 191 29.33 -9.66 -4.22
N HIS A 192 29.64 -10.97 -4.24
CA HIS A 192 30.58 -11.54 -5.21
C HIS A 192 30.10 -11.37 -6.65
N HIS A 193 28.80 -11.60 -6.90
CA HIS A 193 28.20 -11.50 -8.23
C HIS A 193 27.70 -10.10 -8.62
N SER A 194 27.87 -9.09 -7.75
CA SER A 194 27.44 -7.73 -8.05
C SER A 194 28.21 -7.15 -9.25
N HIS A 195 27.48 -6.70 -10.27
CA HIS A 195 28.06 -6.03 -11.44
C HIS A 195 28.27 -4.52 -11.22
N VAL A 196 27.67 -3.95 -10.17
CA VAL A 196 27.77 -2.52 -9.86
C VAL A 196 28.78 -2.22 -8.76
N MET A 197 29.18 -3.23 -7.98
CA MET A 197 30.17 -3.06 -6.91
C MET A 197 31.58 -3.19 -7.45
N PRO A 198 32.46 -2.19 -7.23
CA PRO A 198 33.89 -2.28 -7.66
C PRO A 198 34.61 -3.35 -6.88
N ASP A 199 35.67 -3.92 -7.48
CA ASP A 199 36.41 -5.09 -6.94
C ASP A 199 37.01 -4.82 -5.55
N TRP A 200 37.53 -3.61 -5.31
CA TRP A 200 38.01 -3.23 -3.98
C TRP A 200 36.95 -3.29 -2.90
N ALA A 201 35.69 -2.88 -3.23
CA ALA A 201 34.58 -2.95 -2.28
C ALA A 201 34.12 -4.40 -2.06
N LYS A 202 34.13 -5.25 -3.09
CA LYS A 202 33.88 -6.70 -2.94
C LYS A 202 34.93 -7.35 -2.03
N ALA A 203 36.20 -7.02 -2.20
CA ALA A 203 37.28 -7.52 -1.35
C ALA A 203 37.12 -7.10 0.12
N MET A 204 36.76 -5.83 0.37
CA MET A 204 36.47 -5.34 1.72
C MET A 204 35.26 -6.06 2.33
N ALA A 205 34.16 -6.23 1.59
CA ALA A 205 32.97 -6.90 2.06
C ALA A 205 33.22 -8.40 2.34
N ALA A 206 34.05 -9.06 1.51
CA ALA A 206 34.45 -10.45 1.72
C ALA A 206 35.29 -10.62 2.99
N ALA A 207 36.17 -9.64 3.31
CA ALA A 207 37.02 -9.63 4.51
C ALA A 207 36.24 -9.20 5.78
N SER A 208 35.04 -8.63 5.63
CA SER A 208 34.25 -8.16 6.77
C SER A 208 33.63 -9.32 7.54
N GLU A 209 33.64 -9.24 8.87
CA GLU A 209 32.91 -10.14 9.74
C GLU A 209 31.42 -9.77 9.68
N LEU A 210 30.58 -10.69 9.19
CA LEU A 210 29.12 -10.56 9.20
C LEU A 210 28.58 -11.28 10.43
N LYS A 211 28.04 -10.52 11.39
CA LYS A 211 27.50 -11.09 12.64
C LYS A 211 26.06 -11.57 12.44
N PRO A 212 25.74 -12.80 12.85
CA PRO A 212 24.38 -13.36 12.74
C PRO A 212 23.30 -12.47 13.37
N GLU A 213 23.61 -11.81 14.47
CA GLU A 213 22.71 -10.93 15.23
C GLU A 213 22.23 -9.75 14.36
N TRP A 214 23.08 -9.20 13.51
CA TRP A 214 22.68 -8.08 12.63
C TRP A 214 21.54 -8.45 11.69
N PHE A 215 21.52 -9.68 11.17
CA PHE A 215 20.48 -10.14 10.28
C PHE A 215 19.16 -10.36 11.03
N VAL A 216 19.22 -10.85 12.27
CA VAL A 216 18.06 -10.98 13.16
C VAL A 216 17.49 -9.59 13.47
N ASP A 217 18.34 -8.63 13.84
CA ASP A 217 17.92 -7.26 14.17
C ASP A 217 17.35 -6.54 12.93
N MET A 218 17.94 -6.72 11.75
CA MET A 218 17.40 -6.19 10.50
C MET A 218 16.02 -6.75 10.20
N ASN A 219 15.80 -8.06 10.39
CA ASN A 219 14.51 -8.69 10.19
C ASN A 219 13.45 -8.15 11.17
N ASN A 220 13.80 -7.98 12.44
CA ASN A 220 12.90 -7.41 13.44
C ASN A 220 12.58 -5.94 13.11
N SER A 221 13.60 -5.15 12.77
CA SER A 221 13.42 -3.74 12.37
C SER A 221 12.55 -3.59 11.11
N MET A 222 12.65 -4.54 10.16
CA MET A 222 11.78 -4.56 8.98
C MET A 222 10.31 -4.79 9.38
N LYS A 223 10.04 -5.75 10.27
CA LYS A 223 8.68 -6.03 10.76
C LYS A 223 8.09 -4.86 11.52
N ASP A 224 8.88 -4.17 12.33
CA ASP A 224 8.42 -3.00 13.09
C ASP A 224 8.11 -1.83 12.16
N ARG A 225 8.96 -1.56 11.17
CA ARG A 225 8.68 -0.58 10.11
C ARG A 225 7.43 -0.93 9.31
N LEU A 226 7.20 -2.21 9.03
CA LEU A 226 5.98 -2.63 8.36
C LEU A 226 4.75 -2.36 9.22
N ARG A 227 4.75 -2.70 10.51
CA ARG A 227 3.64 -2.40 11.44
C ARG A 227 3.36 -0.89 11.50
N GLU A 228 4.41 -0.07 11.58
CA GLU A 228 4.29 1.38 11.55
C GLU A 228 3.69 1.87 10.21
N ALA A 229 4.14 1.33 9.10
CA ALA A 229 3.61 1.68 7.78
C ALA A 229 2.13 1.29 7.61
N LEU A 230 1.71 0.15 8.18
CA LEU A 230 0.34 -0.35 8.13
C LEU A 230 -0.64 0.39 9.04
N ALA A 231 -0.18 1.10 10.06
CA ALA A 231 -1.04 1.92 10.90
C ALA A 231 -1.74 3.02 10.07
N PRO A 232 -2.94 3.48 10.44
CA PRO A 232 -3.61 4.61 9.80
C PRO A 232 -2.75 5.86 9.77
N CYS A 233 -3.01 6.76 8.82
CA CYS A 233 -2.30 8.04 8.73
C CYS A 233 -2.85 9.03 9.76
N ASP A 234 -2.00 9.49 10.67
CA ASP A 234 -2.36 10.39 11.80
C ASP A 234 -2.96 11.73 11.35
N THR A 235 -2.61 12.18 10.14
CA THR A 235 -3.04 13.47 9.59
C THR A 235 -4.55 13.54 9.31
N LEU A 236 -5.25 12.39 9.23
CA LEU A 236 -6.70 12.36 9.05
C LEU A 236 -7.49 12.94 10.23
N ASN A 237 -6.88 12.98 11.41
CA ASN A 237 -7.50 13.56 12.62
C ASN A 237 -7.37 15.09 12.68
N LEU A 238 -6.71 15.72 11.69
CA LEU A 238 -6.41 17.16 11.66
C LEU A 238 -7.28 17.94 10.65
N VAL A 239 -8.15 17.26 9.93
CA VAL A 239 -9.09 17.81 8.93
C VAL A 239 -10.52 17.47 9.36
#